data_4de533aa1c7bdd0ca0b7fb6a5b49336e
#
_entry.id   4de533aa1c7bdd0ca0b7fb6a5b49336e
#
_cell.length_a   1.000
_cell.length_b   1.000
_cell.length_c   1.000
_cell.angle_alpha   90.00
_cell.angle_beta   90.00
_cell.angle_gamma   90.00
#
_symmetry.space_group_name_H-M   'P 1'
#
loop_
_entity.id
_entity.type
_entity.pdbx_description
1 polymer ?
#
loop_
_entity_poly.entity_id
_entity_poly.type
_entity_poly.pdbx_seq_one_letter_code
_entity_poly.pdbx_strand_id
1 'polypeptide(L)'
;MPRVIAPGEGAAIPLDELIEALEHERWDPRDEESFAAMGPWLARLGRNRTFLADLAIAELEQRFAGQRDNRYGAQVLMLGAPSARYAIRAAFWPARDDAVVKAGGTAPFFYDLPHDHNFSFLTVGYLGPGYWSDYYRFDGAVAGLPGEPARLAFEARERLSPGRLLLYRAHHDVHVQRPPDLFSVSLNVLGATPAQGWRTQYRFDTARNVVAQAMTVTGSEALVTLATRLGGDAGVALAADLSLRHPHPRMRATALRAATDAGHDAVALAERAIDDPSPLVVDIARRVLTRAGESRTGSEASALPDA
;
A
#
# COMPACT_ATOMS: atom_id res chain seq x y z
N MET A 1 -14.78 -6.90 -6.52
CA MET A 1 -13.95 -8.14 -6.60
C MET A 1 -12.92 -7.95 -7.69
N PRO A 2 -11.67 -8.40 -7.51
CA PRO A 2 -10.67 -8.39 -8.56
C PRO A 2 -11.17 -9.06 -9.83
N ARG A 3 -10.72 -8.59 -10.97
CA ARG A 3 -11.11 -9.12 -12.26
C ARG A 3 -10.55 -10.54 -12.43
N VAL A 4 -11.42 -11.49 -12.75
CA VAL A 4 -11.01 -12.85 -13.11
C VAL A 4 -10.49 -12.82 -14.55
N ILE A 5 -9.28 -13.31 -14.74
CA ILE A 5 -8.64 -13.40 -16.06
C ILE A 5 -8.67 -14.87 -16.52
N ALA A 6 -8.98 -15.10 -17.76
CA ALA A 6 -8.84 -16.42 -18.35
C ALA A 6 -7.36 -16.82 -18.40
N PRO A 7 -6.96 -17.97 -17.84
CA PRO A 7 -5.54 -18.34 -17.77
C PRO A 7 -4.94 -18.69 -19.15
N GLY A 8 -5.76 -18.74 -20.18
CA GLY A 8 -5.35 -19.13 -21.53
C GLY A 8 -4.86 -20.57 -21.62
N GLU A 9 -4.54 -20.98 -22.83
CA GLU A 9 -3.90 -22.26 -23.13
C GLU A 9 -2.38 -22.07 -23.26
N GLY A 10 -1.64 -23.17 -23.36
CA GLY A 10 -0.19 -23.16 -23.60
C GLY A 10 0.57 -23.97 -22.56
N ALA A 11 1.78 -24.39 -22.95
CA ALA A 11 2.68 -25.13 -22.10
C ALA A 11 3.18 -24.30 -20.90
N ALA A 12 3.66 -24.99 -19.87
CA ALA A 12 4.42 -24.36 -18.79
C ALA A 12 5.67 -23.68 -19.36
N ILE A 13 6.08 -22.58 -18.73
CA ILE A 13 7.28 -21.82 -19.10
C ILE A 13 8.23 -21.69 -17.91
N PRO A 14 9.53 -21.49 -18.14
CA PRO A 14 10.46 -21.07 -17.11
C PRO A 14 10.26 -19.57 -16.76
N LEU A 15 10.91 -19.14 -15.68
CA LEU A 15 10.79 -17.76 -15.18
C LEU A 15 11.36 -16.72 -16.14
N ASP A 16 12.45 -17.03 -16.80
CA ASP A 16 13.12 -16.16 -17.79
C ASP A 16 12.21 -15.86 -18.99
N GLU A 17 11.43 -16.82 -19.48
CA GLU A 17 10.45 -16.59 -20.55
C GLU A 17 9.34 -15.62 -20.13
N LEU A 18 8.88 -15.68 -18.87
CA LEU A 18 7.96 -14.66 -18.34
C LEU A 18 8.63 -13.28 -18.28
N ILE A 19 9.87 -13.21 -17.82
CA ILE A 19 10.63 -11.96 -17.75
C ILE A 19 10.79 -11.36 -19.15
N GLU A 20 11.19 -12.17 -20.13
CA GLU A 20 11.31 -11.74 -21.53
C GLU A 20 9.98 -11.20 -22.07
N ALA A 21 8.86 -11.87 -21.81
CA ALA A 21 7.55 -11.39 -22.23
C ALA A 21 7.21 -10.03 -21.55
N LEU A 22 7.47 -9.89 -20.25
CA LEU A 22 7.23 -8.62 -19.53
C LEU A 22 8.12 -7.47 -20.04
N GLU A 23 9.32 -7.75 -20.56
CA GLU A 23 10.21 -6.73 -21.11
C GLU A 23 9.86 -6.34 -22.56
N HIS A 24 9.48 -7.31 -23.39
CA HIS A 24 9.32 -7.09 -24.82
C HIS A 24 7.90 -6.77 -25.27
N GLU A 25 6.88 -7.27 -24.54
CA GLU A 25 5.50 -6.94 -24.86
C GLU A 25 5.17 -5.49 -24.50
N ARG A 26 4.27 -4.90 -25.29
CA ARG A 26 3.76 -3.55 -25.04
C ARG A 26 2.59 -3.63 -24.08
N TRP A 27 2.82 -3.24 -22.83
CA TRP A 27 1.81 -3.17 -21.80
C TRP A 27 2.09 -2.03 -20.83
N ASP A 28 1.01 -1.55 -20.17
CA ASP A 28 1.09 -0.48 -19.16
C ASP A 28 0.36 -0.95 -17.89
N PRO A 29 1.00 -0.96 -16.71
CA PRO A 29 0.35 -1.37 -15.47
C PRO A 29 -0.80 -0.43 -15.03
N ARG A 30 -0.95 0.73 -15.67
CA ARG A 30 -2.03 1.69 -15.43
C ARG A 30 -3.26 1.43 -16.30
N ASP A 31 -3.11 0.70 -17.38
CA ASP A 31 -4.19 0.30 -18.28
C ASP A 31 -4.63 -1.13 -17.96
N GLU A 32 -5.89 -1.29 -17.54
CA GLU A 32 -6.42 -2.55 -17.05
C GLU A 32 -6.39 -3.64 -18.13
N GLU A 33 -6.80 -3.32 -19.37
CA GLU A 33 -6.84 -4.29 -20.46
C GLU A 33 -5.45 -4.71 -20.89
N SER A 34 -4.56 -3.75 -21.01
CA SER A 34 -3.16 -3.97 -21.35
C SER A 34 -2.45 -4.83 -20.31
N PHE A 35 -2.69 -4.58 -19.02
CA PHE A 35 -2.09 -5.39 -17.95
C PHE A 35 -2.74 -6.78 -17.85
N ALA A 36 -4.05 -6.89 -18.05
CA ALA A 36 -4.76 -8.17 -18.09
C ALA A 36 -4.21 -9.10 -19.16
N ALA A 37 -3.78 -8.56 -20.31
CA ALA A 37 -3.19 -9.33 -21.41
C ALA A 37 -1.89 -10.06 -21.02
N MET A 38 -1.19 -9.61 -19.96
CA MET A 38 -0.01 -10.31 -19.41
C MET A 38 -0.38 -11.48 -18.49
N GLY A 39 -1.65 -11.63 -18.13
CA GLY A 39 -2.13 -12.69 -17.25
C GLY A 39 -1.83 -14.10 -17.73
N PRO A 40 -2.09 -14.45 -19.01
CA PRO A 40 -1.78 -15.78 -19.54
C PRO A 40 -0.30 -16.17 -19.43
N TRP A 41 0.63 -15.23 -19.52
CA TRP A 41 2.07 -15.47 -19.30
C TRP A 41 2.33 -15.91 -17.85
N LEU A 42 1.75 -15.20 -16.88
CA LEU A 42 1.85 -15.58 -15.46
C LEU A 42 1.19 -16.94 -15.19
N ALA A 43 0.06 -17.25 -15.84
CA ALA A 43 -0.59 -18.56 -15.72
C ALA A 43 0.28 -19.68 -16.28
N ARG A 44 1.00 -19.47 -17.38
CA ARG A 44 1.96 -20.43 -17.94
C ARG A 44 3.11 -20.71 -16.97
N LEU A 45 3.68 -19.66 -16.34
CA LEU A 45 4.66 -19.87 -15.25
C LEU A 45 4.04 -20.66 -14.10
N GLY A 46 2.80 -20.37 -13.72
CA GLY A 46 2.05 -21.10 -12.68
C GLY A 46 1.85 -22.58 -12.96
N ARG A 47 1.96 -23.03 -14.23
CA ARG A 47 1.93 -24.45 -14.63
C ARG A 47 3.28 -25.14 -14.44
N ASN A 48 4.38 -24.42 -14.35
CA ASN A 48 5.70 -24.96 -14.06
C ASN A 48 5.80 -25.30 -12.56
N ARG A 49 5.82 -26.58 -12.22
CA ARG A 49 5.70 -27.04 -10.82
C ARG A 49 7.05 -27.19 -10.12
N THR A 50 8.17 -27.05 -10.83
CA THR A 50 9.51 -27.29 -10.28
C THR A 50 10.30 -26.01 -10.06
N PHE A 51 10.13 -24.97 -10.90
CA PHE A 51 10.97 -23.79 -10.89
C PHE A 51 11.10 -23.10 -9.52
N LEU A 52 10.02 -23.05 -8.75
CA LEU A 52 10.03 -22.37 -7.45
C LEU A 52 10.77 -23.19 -6.39
N ALA A 53 10.71 -24.53 -6.48
CA ALA A 53 11.48 -25.40 -5.60
C ALA A 53 12.97 -25.28 -5.91
N ASP A 54 13.35 -25.30 -7.19
CA ASP A 54 14.74 -25.13 -7.64
C ASP A 54 15.30 -23.78 -7.18
N LEU A 55 14.53 -22.70 -7.33
CA LEU A 55 14.90 -21.38 -6.86
C LEU A 55 15.04 -21.32 -5.34
N ALA A 56 14.12 -21.92 -4.60
CA ALA A 56 14.16 -21.93 -3.13
C ALA A 56 15.38 -22.71 -2.62
N ILE A 57 15.75 -23.84 -3.26
CA ILE A 57 16.95 -24.59 -2.93
C ILE A 57 18.20 -23.74 -3.18
N ALA A 58 18.29 -23.12 -4.36
CA ALA A 58 19.44 -22.26 -4.69
C ALA A 58 19.58 -21.07 -3.73
N GLU A 59 18.50 -20.41 -3.34
CA GLU A 59 18.52 -19.31 -2.37
C GLU A 59 18.96 -19.78 -0.98
N LEU A 60 18.51 -20.95 -0.53
CA LEU A 60 18.94 -21.53 0.74
C LEU A 60 20.42 -21.90 0.75
N GLU A 61 20.93 -22.51 -0.33
CA GLU A 61 22.35 -22.83 -0.51
C GLU A 61 23.22 -21.58 -0.52
N GLN A 62 22.73 -20.49 -1.13
CA GLN A 62 23.40 -19.19 -1.20
C GLN A 62 23.11 -18.28 0.01
N ARG A 63 22.46 -18.79 1.05
CA ARG A 63 22.11 -18.04 2.28
C ARG A 63 21.34 -16.76 1.99
N PHE A 64 20.36 -16.83 1.11
CA PHE A 64 19.51 -15.71 0.68
C PHE A 64 20.26 -14.55 0.02
N ALA A 65 21.36 -14.82 -0.67
CA ALA A 65 22.14 -13.78 -1.31
C ALA A 65 21.36 -13.00 -2.39
N GLY A 66 20.46 -13.67 -3.13
CA GLY A 66 19.59 -13.04 -4.11
C GLY A 66 18.47 -12.20 -3.53
N GLN A 67 18.18 -12.32 -2.21
CA GLN A 67 17.12 -11.61 -1.51
C GLN A 67 17.60 -10.41 -0.69
N ARG A 68 18.85 -9.97 -0.83
CA ARG A 68 19.42 -8.86 -0.04
C ARG A 68 18.65 -7.55 -0.16
N ASP A 69 18.12 -7.28 -1.35
CA ASP A 69 17.32 -6.08 -1.64
C ASP A 69 15.81 -6.32 -1.50
N ASN A 70 15.42 -7.50 -1.03
CA ASN A 70 14.02 -7.80 -0.75
C ASN A 70 13.55 -6.97 0.46
N ARG A 71 12.69 -5.99 0.20
CA ARG A 71 12.11 -5.09 1.22
C ARG A 71 10.80 -5.60 1.81
N TYR A 72 10.31 -6.73 1.32
CA TYR A 72 9.13 -7.39 1.87
C TYR A 72 9.53 -8.26 3.08
N GLY A 73 8.53 -8.58 3.92
CA GLY A 73 8.75 -9.48 5.04
C GLY A 73 8.92 -10.95 4.62
N ALA A 74 8.92 -11.85 5.62
CA ALA A 74 9.12 -13.30 5.45
C ALA A 74 8.07 -13.98 4.55
N GLN A 75 7.01 -13.28 4.19
CA GLN A 75 5.95 -13.76 3.31
C GLN A 75 6.35 -13.80 1.83
N VAL A 76 7.42 -13.12 1.43
CA VAL A 76 7.70 -12.85 0.02
C VAL A 76 9.10 -13.30 -0.39
N LEU A 77 9.17 -14.05 -1.49
CA LEU A 77 10.39 -14.30 -2.24
C LEU A 77 10.34 -13.51 -3.56
N MET A 78 11.33 -12.66 -3.82
CA MET A 78 11.45 -11.95 -5.08
C MET A 78 11.93 -12.91 -6.17
N LEU A 79 11.27 -12.88 -7.33
CA LEU A 79 11.57 -13.71 -8.49
C LEU A 79 12.27 -12.85 -9.54
N GLY A 80 13.55 -12.57 -9.31
CA GLY A 80 14.36 -11.67 -10.13
C GLY A 80 14.40 -10.23 -9.62
N ALA A 81 15.24 -9.42 -10.26
CA ALA A 81 15.36 -8.00 -9.94
C ALA A 81 14.11 -7.22 -10.36
N PRO A 82 13.62 -6.29 -9.53
CA PRO A 82 12.51 -5.43 -9.93
C PRO A 82 12.95 -4.47 -11.04
N SER A 83 12.06 -4.23 -11.99
CA SER A 83 12.23 -3.21 -13.04
C SER A 83 11.51 -1.89 -12.67
N ALA A 84 11.67 -0.87 -13.50
CA ALA A 84 10.92 0.38 -13.35
C ALA A 84 9.41 0.22 -13.61
N ARG A 85 8.99 -0.86 -14.27
CA ARG A 85 7.63 -1.14 -14.73
C ARG A 85 6.94 -2.23 -13.94
N TYR A 86 7.68 -3.20 -13.37
CA TYR A 86 7.11 -4.33 -12.63
C TYR A 86 8.07 -4.93 -11.61
N ALA A 87 7.50 -5.75 -10.73
CA ALA A 87 8.22 -6.70 -9.89
C ALA A 87 7.50 -8.05 -9.90
N ILE A 88 8.26 -9.15 -9.86
CA ILE A 88 7.71 -10.50 -9.78
C ILE A 88 8.02 -11.08 -8.41
N ARG A 89 7.04 -11.71 -7.79
CA ARG A 89 7.23 -12.33 -6.47
C ARG A 89 6.41 -13.61 -6.30
N ALA A 90 6.89 -14.51 -5.47
CA ALA A 90 6.09 -15.54 -4.83
C ALA A 90 5.66 -15.05 -3.45
N ALA A 91 4.39 -15.22 -3.10
CA ALA A 91 3.89 -14.91 -1.77
C ALA A 91 3.47 -16.20 -1.06
N PHE A 92 3.97 -16.38 0.16
CA PHE A 92 3.74 -17.54 1.01
C PHE A 92 2.56 -17.29 1.95
N TRP A 93 1.68 -18.28 2.03
CA TRP A 93 0.45 -18.24 2.79
C TRP A 93 0.42 -19.46 3.73
N PRO A 94 1.09 -19.40 4.88
CA PRO A 94 1.07 -20.48 5.85
C PRO A 94 -0.32 -20.61 6.47
N ALA A 95 -0.69 -21.85 6.80
CA ALA A 95 -1.92 -22.13 7.55
C ALA A 95 -1.83 -21.53 8.97
N ARG A 96 -2.99 -21.31 9.59
CA ARG A 96 -3.04 -20.73 10.96
C ARG A 96 -2.29 -21.60 11.97
N ASP A 97 -2.24 -22.91 11.72
CA ASP A 97 -1.58 -23.88 12.59
C ASP A 97 -0.10 -24.12 12.28
N ASP A 98 0.43 -23.53 11.21
CA ASP A 98 1.85 -23.63 10.89
C ASP A 98 2.73 -22.98 11.97
N ALA A 99 3.90 -23.56 12.22
CA ALA A 99 4.81 -23.15 13.29
C ALA A 99 5.21 -21.66 13.18
N VAL A 100 5.39 -21.14 11.96
CA VAL A 100 5.74 -19.74 11.72
C VAL A 100 4.63 -18.79 12.14
N VAL A 101 3.36 -19.17 11.96
CA VAL A 101 2.19 -18.37 12.39
C VAL A 101 2.00 -18.47 13.90
N LYS A 102 2.20 -19.65 14.48
CA LYS A 102 2.15 -19.84 15.95
C LYS A 102 3.22 -19.03 16.66
N ALA A 103 4.40 -18.90 16.07
CA ALA A 103 5.51 -18.15 16.65
C ALA A 103 5.41 -16.64 16.41
N GLY A 104 5.07 -16.21 15.17
CA GLY A 104 5.11 -14.82 14.74
C GLY A 104 3.76 -14.09 14.68
N GLY A 105 2.65 -14.82 14.88
CA GLY A 105 1.31 -14.30 14.68
C GLY A 105 0.92 -14.16 13.21
N THR A 106 -0.24 -13.56 12.96
CA THR A 106 -0.82 -13.41 11.61
C THR A 106 -0.39 -12.11 10.91
N ALA A 107 0.07 -11.11 11.65
CA ALA A 107 0.41 -9.79 11.12
C ALA A 107 1.49 -9.81 10.02
N PRO A 108 2.59 -10.59 10.12
CA PRO A 108 3.60 -10.66 9.06
C PRO A 108 3.07 -11.18 7.72
N PHE A 109 1.91 -11.85 7.71
CA PHE A 109 1.27 -12.42 6.54
C PHE A 109 0.07 -11.59 6.05
N PHE A 110 -0.18 -10.42 6.61
CA PHE A 110 -1.28 -9.53 6.27
C PHE A 110 -2.68 -10.19 6.39
N TYR A 111 -2.80 -11.25 7.19
CA TYR A 111 -4.09 -11.89 7.44
C TYR A 111 -5.02 -10.99 8.26
N ASP A 112 -6.30 -11.09 7.95
CA ASP A 112 -7.38 -10.38 8.63
C ASP A 112 -7.23 -8.85 8.58
N LEU A 113 -6.48 -8.34 7.60
CA LEU A 113 -6.23 -6.92 7.40
C LEU A 113 -7.00 -6.40 6.17
N PRO A 114 -8.11 -5.65 6.35
CA PRO A 114 -8.80 -5.03 5.22
C PRO A 114 -7.95 -3.91 4.63
N HIS A 115 -7.55 -4.04 3.37
CA HIS A 115 -6.73 -3.02 2.71
C HIS A 115 -6.93 -3.00 1.19
N ASP A 116 -6.62 -1.85 0.57
CA ASP A 116 -6.46 -1.71 -0.87
C ASP A 116 -4.98 -1.81 -1.26
N HIS A 117 -4.71 -1.58 -2.53
CA HIS A 117 -3.36 -1.41 -3.06
C HIS A 117 -3.25 -0.11 -3.86
N ASN A 118 -2.11 0.56 -3.75
CA ASN A 118 -1.78 1.74 -4.55
C ASN A 118 -1.12 1.38 -5.90
N PHE A 119 -1.16 0.10 -6.28
CA PHE A 119 -0.71 -0.48 -7.54
C PHE A 119 -1.64 -1.61 -7.98
N SER A 120 -1.76 -1.82 -9.27
CA SER A 120 -2.44 -3.00 -9.82
C SER A 120 -1.49 -4.19 -9.85
N PHE A 121 -2.00 -5.41 -9.71
CA PHE A 121 -1.18 -6.61 -9.81
C PHE A 121 -1.97 -7.81 -10.29
N LEU A 122 -1.30 -8.65 -11.08
CA LEU A 122 -1.75 -9.99 -11.43
C LEU A 122 -1.35 -10.98 -10.36
N THR A 123 -2.20 -11.94 -10.06
CA THR A 123 -1.91 -13.04 -9.13
C THR A 123 -2.49 -14.35 -9.64
N VAL A 124 -1.73 -15.44 -9.49
CA VAL A 124 -2.21 -16.80 -9.77
C VAL A 124 -1.94 -17.71 -8.58
N GLY A 125 -2.92 -18.55 -8.23
CA GLY A 125 -2.71 -19.62 -7.25
C GLY A 125 -1.73 -20.64 -7.80
N TYR A 126 -0.66 -20.94 -7.04
CA TYR A 126 0.42 -21.82 -7.48
C TYR A 126 0.43 -23.17 -6.75
N LEU A 127 0.49 -23.14 -5.43
CA LEU A 127 0.62 -24.33 -4.58
C LEU A 127 -0.42 -24.30 -3.45
N GLY A 128 -0.82 -25.48 -2.98
CA GLY A 128 -1.76 -25.66 -1.87
C GLY A 128 -3.21 -25.38 -2.25
N PRO A 129 -4.14 -25.41 -1.28
CA PRO A 129 -5.55 -25.16 -1.55
C PRO A 129 -5.85 -23.70 -1.93
N GLY A 130 -4.92 -22.76 -1.63
CA GLY A 130 -5.12 -21.32 -1.75
C GLY A 130 -5.83 -20.72 -0.54
N TYR A 131 -5.69 -19.42 -0.37
CA TYR A 131 -6.31 -18.66 0.71
C TYR A 131 -7.66 -18.08 0.29
N TRP A 132 -8.54 -17.84 1.27
CA TRP A 132 -9.79 -17.15 1.07
C TRP A 132 -9.60 -15.63 1.19
N SER A 133 -10.38 -14.87 0.41
CA SER A 133 -10.48 -13.42 0.57
C SER A 133 -11.92 -12.96 0.58
N ASP A 134 -12.25 -12.06 1.50
CA ASP A 134 -13.44 -11.23 1.42
C ASP A 134 -13.11 -10.02 0.53
N TYR A 135 -13.90 -9.82 -0.52
CA TYR A 135 -13.69 -8.75 -1.49
C TYR A 135 -14.73 -7.65 -1.33
N TYR A 136 -14.25 -6.42 -1.41
CA TYR A 136 -15.08 -5.23 -1.39
C TYR A 136 -14.70 -4.35 -2.55
N ARG A 137 -15.70 -3.71 -3.16
CA ARG A 137 -15.49 -2.62 -4.11
C ARG A 137 -15.26 -1.33 -3.34
N PHE A 138 -14.28 -0.57 -3.79
CA PHE A 138 -13.94 0.75 -3.31
C PHE A 138 -13.88 1.70 -4.50
N ASP A 139 -14.41 2.91 -4.41
CA ASP A 139 -14.41 3.89 -5.49
C ASP A 139 -13.19 4.82 -5.49
N GLY A 140 -12.30 4.67 -4.49
CA GLY A 140 -11.08 5.47 -4.37
C GLY A 140 -11.29 6.92 -3.92
N ALA A 141 -12.51 7.36 -3.73
CA ALA A 141 -12.87 8.75 -3.48
C ALA A 141 -12.83 9.10 -1.98
N VAL A 142 -11.64 9.05 -1.37
CA VAL A 142 -11.41 9.43 0.03
C VAL A 142 -10.28 10.45 0.14
N ALA A 143 -10.37 11.32 1.15
CA ALA A 143 -9.28 12.22 1.53
C ALA A 143 -8.16 11.50 2.30
N GLY A 144 -8.45 10.32 2.84
CA GLY A 144 -7.53 9.51 3.64
C GLY A 144 -7.52 9.88 5.11
N LEU A 145 -8.58 10.50 5.60
CA LEU A 145 -8.73 10.85 7.01
C LEU A 145 -9.20 9.64 7.82
N PRO A 146 -8.56 9.31 8.96
CA PRO A 146 -9.06 8.27 9.84
C PRO A 146 -10.50 8.57 10.29
N GLY A 147 -11.39 7.57 10.13
CA GLY A 147 -12.82 7.69 10.42
C GLY A 147 -13.67 8.21 9.27
N GLU A 148 -13.07 8.60 8.15
CA GLU A 148 -13.80 9.01 6.95
C GLU A 148 -14.58 7.82 6.36
N PRO A 149 -15.86 8.02 5.92
CA PRO A 149 -16.64 6.97 5.27
C PRO A 149 -15.96 6.42 4.01
N ALA A 150 -15.70 5.12 3.98
CA ALA A 150 -15.00 4.47 2.87
C ALA A 150 -15.94 3.99 1.75
N ARG A 151 -17.24 3.86 2.03
CA ARG A 151 -18.26 3.39 1.09
C ARG A 151 -17.92 2.03 0.45
N LEU A 152 -17.33 1.14 1.24
CA LEU A 152 -17.02 -0.21 0.79
C LEU A 152 -18.32 -0.98 0.55
N ALA A 153 -18.41 -1.66 -0.58
CA ALA A 153 -19.48 -2.60 -0.89
C ALA A 153 -18.92 -4.02 -0.95
N PHE A 154 -19.38 -4.90 -0.05
CA PHE A 154 -19.03 -6.32 -0.11
C PHE A 154 -19.52 -6.93 -1.43
N GLU A 155 -18.66 -7.68 -2.11
CA GLU A 155 -18.99 -8.31 -3.38
C GLU A 155 -19.00 -9.84 -3.32
N ALA A 156 -17.95 -10.42 -2.72
CA ALA A 156 -17.83 -11.88 -2.66
C ALA A 156 -16.81 -12.33 -1.60
N ARG A 157 -16.93 -13.61 -1.20
CA ARG A 157 -15.84 -14.36 -0.56
C ARG A 157 -15.43 -15.48 -1.51
N GLU A 158 -14.17 -15.46 -1.92
CA GLU A 158 -13.65 -16.37 -2.92
C GLU A 158 -12.25 -16.86 -2.56
N ARG A 159 -11.89 -18.06 -3.10
CA ARG A 159 -10.58 -18.67 -2.87
C ARG A 159 -9.66 -18.45 -4.09
N LEU A 160 -8.41 -18.09 -3.85
CA LEU A 160 -7.37 -18.13 -4.86
C LEU A 160 -6.81 -19.54 -4.99
N SER A 161 -7.61 -20.44 -5.58
CA SER A 161 -7.21 -21.83 -5.81
C SER A 161 -6.12 -21.94 -6.91
N PRO A 162 -5.40 -23.09 -7.00
CA PRO A 162 -4.39 -23.29 -8.02
C PRO A 162 -4.92 -23.06 -9.44
N GLY A 163 -4.17 -22.28 -10.23
CA GLY A 163 -4.52 -21.90 -11.60
C GLY A 163 -5.55 -20.76 -11.71
N ARG A 164 -6.21 -20.37 -10.63
CA ARG A 164 -7.08 -19.19 -10.66
C ARG A 164 -6.23 -17.93 -10.81
N LEU A 165 -6.55 -17.13 -11.82
CA LEU A 165 -5.83 -15.91 -12.19
C LEU A 165 -6.71 -14.69 -11.97
N LEU A 166 -6.20 -13.72 -11.22
CA LEU A 166 -6.90 -12.48 -10.88
C LEU A 166 -6.03 -11.26 -11.19
N LEU A 167 -6.68 -10.17 -11.62
CA LEU A 167 -6.10 -8.83 -11.67
C LEU A 167 -6.74 -7.97 -10.57
N TYR A 168 -5.94 -7.53 -9.63
CA TYR A 168 -6.30 -6.52 -8.63
C TYR A 168 -6.04 -5.13 -9.19
N ARG A 169 -7.04 -4.25 -9.07
CA ARG A 169 -6.98 -2.87 -9.56
C ARG A 169 -6.65 -1.91 -8.43
N ALA A 170 -5.66 -1.06 -8.66
CA ALA A 170 -5.25 -0.06 -7.69
C ALA A 170 -6.43 0.82 -7.24
N HIS A 171 -6.60 1.02 -5.94
CA HIS A 171 -7.65 1.85 -5.32
C HIS A 171 -9.09 1.47 -5.69
N HIS A 172 -9.30 0.23 -6.13
CA HIS A 172 -10.63 -0.27 -6.48
C HIS A 172 -10.98 -1.55 -5.73
N ASP A 173 -10.04 -2.49 -5.68
CA ASP A 173 -10.25 -3.79 -5.05
C ASP A 173 -9.67 -3.77 -3.62
N VAL A 174 -10.56 -3.75 -2.64
CA VAL A 174 -10.22 -3.95 -1.23
C VAL A 174 -10.41 -5.41 -0.87
N HIS A 175 -9.48 -5.97 -0.12
CA HIS A 175 -9.59 -7.37 0.29
C HIS A 175 -9.17 -7.62 1.74
N VAL A 176 -9.65 -8.76 2.27
CA VAL A 176 -9.25 -9.29 3.56
C VAL A 176 -8.85 -10.75 3.36
N GLN A 177 -7.56 -11.04 3.36
CA GLN A 177 -7.08 -12.41 3.22
C GLN A 177 -7.26 -13.18 4.52
N ARG A 178 -7.72 -14.43 4.40
CA ARG A 178 -7.83 -15.38 5.49
C ARG A 178 -6.79 -16.48 5.34
N PRO A 179 -6.20 -16.99 6.44
CA PRO A 179 -5.28 -18.11 6.34
C PRO A 179 -5.88 -19.29 5.59
N PRO A 180 -5.12 -19.95 4.71
CA PRO A 180 -5.57 -21.18 4.06
C PRO A 180 -5.62 -22.36 5.04
N ASP A 181 -6.24 -23.46 4.59
CA ASP A 181 -6.31 -24.70 5.35
C ASP A 181 -4.94 -25.41 5.44
N LEU A 182 -4.11 -25.25 4.40
CA LEU A 182 -2.73 -25.76 4.32
C LEU A 182 -1.83 -24.71 3.69
N PHE A 183 -0.52 -24.82 3.92
CA PHE A 183 0.47 -23.94 3.29
C PHE A 183 0.20 -23.78 1.80
N SER A 184 0.12 -22.54 1.36
CA SER A 184 -0.20 -22.17 -0.02
C SER A 184 0.78 -21.13 -0.56
N VAL A 185 0.89 -21.06 -1.87
CA VAL A 185 1.73 -20.10 -2.56
C VAL A 185 0.97 -19.47 -3.73
N SER A 186 1.12 -18.17 -3.90
CA SER A 186 0.70 -17.45 -5.11
C SER A 186 1.89 -16.80 -5.80
N LEU A 187 1.84 -16.71 -7.13
CA LEU A 187 2.78 -15.95 -7.94
C LEU A 187 2.14 -14.62 -8.35
N ASN A 188 2.91 -13.55 -8.32
CA ASN A 188 2.38 -12.22 -8.59
C ASN A 188 3.30 -11.44 -9.52
N VAL A 189 2.69 -10.69 -10.45
CA VAL A 189 3.35 -9.59 -11.19
C VAL A 189 2.73 -8.30 -10.69
N LEU A 190 3.53 -7.47 -10.03
CA LEU A 190 3.12 -6.17 -9.51
C LEU A 190 3.47 -5.09 -10.52
N GLY A 191 2.50 -4.28 -10.91
CA GLY A 191 2.76 -3.09 -11.71
C GLY A 191 3.48 -2.03 -10.87
N ALA A 192 4.51 -1.42 -11.43
CA ALA A 192 5.25 -0.33 -10.80
C ALA A 192 5.09 0.96 -11.59
N THR A 193 4.96 2.08 -10.89
CA THR A 193 4.90 3.41 -11.49
C THR A 193 5.70 4.41 -10.63
N PRO A 194 6.32 5.45 -11.23
CA PRO A 194 7.06 6.45 -10.46
C PRO A 194 6.22 7.18 -9.40
N ALA A 195 4.91 7.29 -9.64
CA ALA A 195 4.00 7.97 -8.71
C ALA A 195 3.54 7.08 -7.53
N GLN A 196 3.85 5.79 -7.52
CA GLN A 196 3.33 4.83 -6.53
C GLN A 196 3.63 5.25 -5.09
N GLY A 197 4.83 5.74 -4.80
CA GLY A 197 5.22 6.19 -3.45
C GLY A 197 4.35 7.34 -2.90
N TRP A 198 3.71 8.10 -3.78
CA TRP A 198 2.83 9.23 -3.43
C TRP A 198 1.34 8.86 -3.41
N ARG A 199 0.97 7.71 -3.96
CA ARG A 199 -0.40 7.19 -3.90
C ARG A 199 -0.57 6.45 -2.59
N THR A 200 -1.53 6.88 -1.78
CA THR A 200 -1.74 6.31 -0.44
C THR A 200 -2.51 5.00 -0.51
N GLN A 201 -1.95 3.94 0.02
CA GLN A 201 -2.66 2.70 0.32
C GLN A 201 -3.34 2.83 1.67
N TYR A 202 -4.55 2.30 1.81
CA TYR A 202 -5.36 2.43 3.01
C TYR A 202 -5.65 1.09 3.67
N ARG A 203 -5.70 1.13 4.99
CA ARG A 203 -6.36 0.12 5.81
C ARG A 203 -7.76 0.61 6.13
N PHE A 204 -8.72 -0.31 6.14
CA PHE A 204 -10.13 -0.04 6.40
C PHE A 204 -10.61 -0.73 7.69
N ASP A 205 -11.65 -0.17 8.28
CA ASP A 205 -12.52 -0.84 9.24
C ASP A 205 -13.81 -1.23 8.49
N THR A 206 -13.93 -2.49 8.12
CA THR A 206 -15.08 -2.98 7.34
C THR A 206 -16.37 -3.05 8.14
N ALA A 207 -16.30 -3.15 9.47
CA ALA A 207 -17.49 -3.16 10.33
C ALA A 207 -18.10 -1.75 10.45
N ARG A 208 -17.27 -0.72 10.54
CA ARG A 208 -17.69 0.69 10.59
C ARG A 208 -17.79 1.32 9.20
N ASN A 209 -17.27 0.66 8.18
CA ASN A 209 -17.17 1.14 6.80
C ASN A 209 -16.44 2.49 6.67
N VAL A 210 -15.27 2.58 7.30
CA VAL A 210 -14.44 3.79 7.33
C VAL A 210 -12.98 3.50 6.98
N VAL A 211 -12.25 4.53 6.55
CA VAL A 211 -10.80 4.52 6.49
C VAL A 211 -10.25 4.41 7.91
N ALA A 212 -9.45 3.39 8.20
CA ALA A 212 -8.82 3.21 9.51
C ALA A 212 -7.50 3.99 9.58
N GLN A 213 -6.66 3.87 8.56
CA GLN A 213 -5.36 4.56 8.50
C GLN A 213 -4.76 4.53 7.08
N ALA A 214 -3.86 5.47 6.81
CA ALA A 214 -2.94 5.39 5.67
C ALA A 214 -1.82 4.39 5.95
N MET A 215 -1.48 3.55 4.97
CA MET A 215 -0.41 2.54 5.09
C MET A 215 0.88 2.95 4.38
N THR A 216 0.82 3.93 3.48
CA THR A 216 1.99 4.41 2.73
C THR A 216 2.55 5.66 3.38
N VAL A 217 3.84 5.63 3.70
CA VAL A 217 4.64 6.79 4.16
C VAL A 217 5.93 6.80 3.36
N THR A 218 6.41 7.98 2.98
CA THR A 218 7.70 8.15 2.31
C THR A 218 8.78 8.64 3.26
N GLY A 219 10.05 8.31 2.98
CA GLY A 219 11.18 8.85 3.74
C GLY A 219 11.24 10.37 3.74
N SER A 220 10.78 11.01 2.66
CA SER A 220 10.71 12.49 2.54
C SER A 220 9.82 13.12 3.60
N GLU A 221 8.70 12.48 3.97
CA GLU A 221 7.78 12.96 5.01
C GLU A 221 8.45 12.94 6.38
N ALA A 222 9.23 11.90 6.69
CA ALA A 222 10.01 11.84 7.92
C ALA A 222 11.14 12.88 7.94
N LEU A 223 11.80 13.11 6.79
CA LEU A 223 12.87 14.11 6.67
C LEU A 223 12.37 15.54 6.89
N VAL A 224 11.18 15.90 6.42
CA VAL A 224 10.58 17.22 6.71
C VAL A 224 10.40 17.40 8.20
N THR A 225 9.87 16.42 8.91
CA THR A 225 9.71 16.48 10.36
C THR A 225 11.06 16.58 11.08
N LEU A 226 12.09 15.87 10.62
CA LEU A 226 13.44 15.96 11.15
C LEU A 226 14.02 17.37 10.92
N ALA A 227 13.90 17.91 9.70
CA ALA A 227 14.42 19.20 9.33
C ALA A 227 13.81 20.34 10.18
N THR A 228 12.51 20.30 10.46
CA THR A 228 11.87 21.31 11.32
C THR A 228 12.32 21.23 12.77
N ARG A 229 12.66 20.05 13.27
CA ARG A 229 13.08 19.87 14.68
C ARG A 229 14.55 20.18 14.94
N LEU A 230 15.41 19.94 13.97
CA LEU A 230 16.87 20.06 14.13
C LEU A 230 17.49 21.14 13.23
N GLY A 231 16.82 21.57 12.20
CA GLY A 231 17.34 22.50 11.19
C GLY A 231 17.13 23.98 11.51
N GLY A 232 16.60 24.32 12.70
CA GLY A 232 16.31 25.69 13.09
C GLY A 232 15.41 26.41 12.09
N ASP A 233 15.59 27.72 11.93
CA ASP A 233 14.77 28.58 11.07
C ASP A 233 14.72 28.10 9.61
N ALA A 234 15.83 27.57 9.09
CA ALA A 234 15.91 27.07 7.72
C ALA A 234 15.01 25.83 7.50
N GLY A 235 14.98 24.91 8.47
CA GLY A 235 14.12 23.73 8.42
C GLY A 235 12.63 24.09 8.51
N VAL A 236 12.31 25.06 9.37
CA VAL A 236 10.95 25.58 9.54
C VAL A 236 10.48 26.32 8.29
N ALA A 237 11.32 27.19 7.72
CA ALA A 237 11.00 27.92 6.48
C ALA A 237 10.79 26.96 5.29
N LEU A 238 11.61 25.91 5.17
CA LEU A 238 11.43 24.87 4.16
C LEU A 238 10.09 24.15 4.33
N ALA A 239 9.73 23.76 5.55
CA ALA A 239 8.46 23.09 5.80
C ALA A 239 7.26 24.02 5.50
N ALA A 240 7.34 25.30 5.85
CA ALA A 240 6.33 26.29 5.51
C ALA A 240 6.16 26.44 3.98
N ASP A 241 7.24 26.48 3.21
CA ASP A 241 7.17 26.51 1.75
C ASP A 241 6.56 25.22 1.18
N LEU A 242 7.02 24.05 1.61
CA LEU A 242 6.51 22.75 1.18
C LEU A 242 5.02 22.59 1.49
N SER A 243 4.54 23.12 2.63
CA SER A 243 3.14 23.04 3.03
C SER A 243 2.18 23.72 2.06
N LEU A 244 2.66 24.72 1.33
CA LEU A 244 1.86 25.52 0.41
C LEU A 244 2.07 25.14 -1.06
N ARG A 245 3.24 24.60 -1.42
CA ARG A 245 3.66 24.50 -2.83
C ARG A 245 3.95 23.07 -3.29
N HIS A 246 4.12 22.13 -2.38
CA HIS A 246 4.45 20.77 -2.80
C HIS A 246 3.31 20.14 -3.63
N PRO A 247 3.59 19.47 -4.76
CA PRO A 247 2.53 18.93 -5.64
C PRO A 247 1.65 17.88 -4.96
N HIS A 248 2.21 17.12 -4.00
CA HIS A 248 1.47 16.05 -3.34
C HIS A 248 0.83 16.50 -2.03
N PRO A 249 -0.50 16.33 -1.86
CA PRO A 249 -1.23 16.80 -0.68
C PRO A 249 -0.74 16.19 0.63
N ARG A 250 -0.33 14.92 0.63
CA ARG A 250 0.21 14.27 1.83
C ARG A 250 1.49 14.93 2.33
N MET A 251 2.38 15.34 1.42
CA MET A 251 3.56 16.13 1.81
C MET A 251 3.16 17.52 2.32
N ARG A 252 2.20 18.21 1.67
CA ARG A 252 1.71 19.51 2.17
C ARG A 252 1.13 19.38 3.58
N ALA A 253 0.33 18.36 3.83
CA ALA A 253 -0.24 18.07 5.15
C ALA A 253 0.83 17.80 6.23
N THR A 254 1.83 16.97 5.90
CA THR A 254 2.95 16.67 6.80
C THR A 254 3.79 17.90 7.09
N ALA A 255 4.11 18.67 6.07
CA ALA A 255 4.91 19.89 6.20
C ALA A 255 4.18 20.99 6.98
N LEU A 256 2.87 21.17 6.74
CA LEU A 256 2.02 22.08 7.52
C LEU A 256 2.06 21.72 9.00
N ARG A 257 1.81 20.45 9.32
CA ARG A 257 1.87 19.98 10.70
C ARG A 257 3.23 20.19 11.33
N ALA A 258 4.32 19.83 10.63
CA ALA A 258 5.67 19.96 11.15
C ALA A 258 6.04 21.43 11.42
N ALA A 259 5.71 22.37 10.51
CA ALA A 259 5.95 23.79 10.69
C ALA A 259 5.14 24.38 11.85
N THR A 260 3.87 24.04 11.96
CA THR A 260 3.00 24.55 13.05
C THR A 260 3.36 23.96 14.41
N ASP A 261 3.76 22.69 14.50
CA ASP A 261 4.24 22.07 15.73
C ASP A 261 5.59 22.65 16.20
N ALA A 262 6.38 23.23 15.28
CA ALA A 262 7.61 23.97 15.58
C ALA A 262 7.37 25.43 16.02
N GLY A 263 6.12 25.88 16.07
CA GLY A 263 5.74 27.22 16.53
C GLY A 263 5.91 28.33 15.50
N HIS A 264 6.19 28.01 14.24
CA HIS A 264 6.28 29.00 13.16
C HIS A 264 4.89 29.53 12.81
N ASP A 265 4.63 30.78 13.03
CA ASP A 265 3.37 31.51 12.73
C ASP A 265 2.17 30.59 12.35
N ALA A 266 1.85 29.67 13.30
CA ALA A 266 1.00 28.53 13.04
C ALA A 266 -0.39 28.93 12.53
N VAL A 267 -0.91 30.07 13.02
CA VAL A 267 -2.21 30.59 12.63
C VAL A 267 -2.20 31.09 11.20
N ALA A 268 -1.24 31.97 10.85
CA ALA A 268 -1.18 32.52 9.49
C ALA A 268 -0.88 31.44 8.45
N LEU A 269 -0.07 30.42 8.78
CA LEU A 269 0.17 29.31 7.88
C LEU A 269 -1.08 28.44 7.68
N ALA A 270 -1.83 28.19 8.75
CA ALA A 270 -3.07 27.43 8.68
C ALA A 270 -4.18 28.22 7.93
N GLU A 271 -4.29 29.53 8.14
CA GLU A 271 -5.21 30.38 7.36
C GLU A 271 -4.94 30.33 5.86
N ARG A 272 -3.69 30.26 5.44
CA ARG A 272 -3.33 30.12 4.02
C ARG A 272 -3.60 28.71 3.48
N ALA A 273 -3.60 27.69 4.33
CA ALA A 273 -3.82 26.29 3.96
C ALA A 273 -5.30 25.88 4.01
N ILE A 274 -6.19 26.73 4.53
CA ILE A 274 -7.61 26.41 4.68
C ILE A 274 -8.34 26.26 3.33
N ASP A 275 -7.83 26.92 2.30
CA ASP A 275 -8.35 26.87 0.94
C ASP A 275 -7.61 25.88 0.05
N ASP A 276 -6.79 24.99 0.62
CA ASP A 276 -6.11 23.93 -0.14
C ASP A 276 -7.15 23.00 -0.81
N PRO A 277 -6.93 22.60 -2.06
CA PRO A 277 -7.85 21.68 -2.77
C PRO A 277 -7.94 20.29 -2.11
N SER A 278 -7.02 19.94 -1.23
CA SER A 278 -7.02 18.64 -0.54
C SER A 278 -7.70 18.72 0.82
N PRO A 279 -8.79 17.94 1.06
CA PRO A 279 -9.43 17.86 2.37
C PRO A 279 -8.48 17.42 3.50
N LEU A 280 -7.43 16.65 3.18
CA LEU A 280 -6.40 16.24 4.15
C LEU A 280 -5.62 17.45 4.69
N VAL A 281 -5.24 18.39 3.83
CA VAL A 281 -4.52 19.61 4.21
C VAL A 281 -5.45 20.54 5.00
N VAL A 282 -6.69 20.70 4.50
CA VAL A 282 -7.72 21.51 5.17
C VAL A 282 -8.03 21.00 6.58
N ASP A 283 -8.10 19.68 6.79
CA ASP A 283 -8.31 19.10 8.12
C ASP A 283 -7.19 19.48 9.10
N ILE A 284 -5.92 19.40 8.67
CA ILE A 284 -4.79 19.83 9.49
C ILE A 284 -4.87 21.32 9.81
N ALA A 285 -5.17 22.17 8.81
CA ALA A 285 -5.33 23.60 8.99
C ALA A 285 -6.42 23.93 10.01
N ARG A 286 -7.59 23.33 9.89
CA ARG A 286 -8.70 23.50 10.85
C ARG A 286 -8.32 23.12 12.28
N ARG A 287 -7.63 21.99 12.47
CA ARG A 287 -7.18 21.56 13.80
C ARG A 287 -6.20 22.55 14.43
N VAL A 288 -5.32 23.16 13.64
CA VAL A 288 -4.40 24.21 14.11
C VAL A 288 -5.18 25.45 14.56
N LEU A 289 -6.13 25.92 13.73
CA LEU A 289 -6.95 27.11 14.05
C LEU A 289 -7.84 26.89 15.27
N THR A 290 -8.45 25.72 15.41
CA THR A 290 -9.27 25.36 16.59
C THR A 290 -8.44 25.42 17.87
N ARG A 291 -7.25 24.80 17.90
CA ARG A 291 -6.34 24.82 19.05
C ARG A 291 -5.92 26.25 19.42
N ALA A 292 -5.64 27.08 18.41
CA ALA A 292 -5.25 28.47 18.64
C ALA A 292 -6.42 29.31 19.24
N GLY A 293 -7.67 29.04 18.82
CA GLY A 293 -8.87 29.65 19.38
C GLY A 293 -9.11 29.25 20.85
N GLU A 294 -9.00 27.97 21.15
CA GLU A 294 -9.14 27.45 22.52
C GLU A 294 -8.09 28.03 23.50
N SER A 295 -6.86 28.22 23.02
CA SER A 295 -5.78 28.82 23.81
C SER A 295 -6.04 30.28 24.15
N ARG A 296 -6.71 31.04 23.25
CA ARG A 296 -7.06 32.43 23.48
C ARG A 296 -8.22 32.56 24.50
N THR A 297 -9.25 31.73 24.37
CA THR A 297 -10.41 31.76 25.31
C THR A 297 -10.02 31.28 26.71
N GLY A 298 -9.12 30.30 26.84
CA GLY A 298 -8.57 29.84 28.13
C GLY A 298 -7.72 30.90 28.84
N SER A 299 -6.99 31.74 28.08
CA SER A 299 -6.20 32.84 28.65
C SER A 299 -7.04 34.01 29.11
N GLU A 300 -8.15 34.31 28.42
CA GLU A 300 -9.07 35.39 28.82
C GLU A 300 -9.87 35.00 30.05
N ALA A 301 -10.25 33.74 30.24
CA ALA A 301 -10.96 33.26 31.42
C ALA A 301 -10.08 33.27 32.71
N SER A 302 -8.76 33.26 32.58
CA SER A 302 -7.81 33.34 33.70
C SER A 302 -7.43 34.78 34.09
N ALA A 303 -7.86 35.77 33.32
CA ALA A 303 -7.51 37.18 33.50
C ALA A 303 -8.61 38.04 34.16
N LEU A 304 -9.61 37.42 34.81
CA LEU A 304 -10.59 38.18 35.60
C LEU A 304 -9.89 38.59 36.90
N PRO A 305 -9.80 39.91 37.21
CA PRO A 305 -9.23 40.36 38.48
C PRO A 305 -10.17 40.00 39.63
N ASP A 306 -9.59 39.48 40.70
CA ASP A 306 -10.24 39.36 41.99
C ASP A 306 -10.73 40.77 42.42
N ALA A 307 -12.04 40.95 42.49
CA ALA A 307 -12.70 42.15 43.00
C ALA A 307 -12.94 42.06 44.49
#